data_f5ed588a41fac739916a362b386d072f
#
_entry.id   f5ed588a41fac739916a362b386d072f
#
_cell.length_a   1.000
_cell.length_b   1.000
_cell.length_c   1.000
_cell.angle_alpha   90.00
_cell.angle_beta   90.00
_cell.angle_gamma   90.00
#
_symmetry.space_group_name_H-M   'P 1'
#
loop_
_entity.id
_entity.type
_entity.pdbx_description
1 polymer ?
#
loop_
_entity_poly.entity_id
_entity_poly.type
_entity_poly.pdbx_seq_one_letter_code
_entity_poly.pdbx_strand_id
1 'polypeptide(L)'
;MNLFHSLIAAAAVSFALVTGAGAEVIKVAHADNQAHPKHQAFLRFAELVKANSDGRLTVEVYPSGQLGDERELVESLQTGAVHITSVSNGVMSAFSPQFMLLDIPFSFANADQARGMIDSSQALLFADLESIDLHGLAIWEQGFRQVSSAAKGIATADDVKGMKLRTMEAPLHVEAWRAMGANPTPMSWGQVYSSLQTGIIDGQENPLYVVTQENLFEVQKHVSLTNHIYDAMPVVASNDWWSSLPEADAAIVAAAMAEATAYERTLVEEEVGKARAELEGLGVEIVETPAGEIATLKALAQPPVIARIRATLGDEAVDAWLKAIAQ
;
A
#
# COMPACT_ATOMS: atom_id res chain seq x y z
N MET A 1 28.71 -39.90 -77.96
CA MET A 1 27.72 -38.82 -77.82
C MET A 1 26.97 -38.99 -76.49
N ASN A 2 27.58 -38.53 -75.42
CA ASN A 2 27.09 -38.72 -74.06
C ASN A 2 26.74 -37.38 -73.43
N LEU A 3 25.43 -37.17 -73.16
CA LEU A 3 24.91 -36.02 -72.43
C LEU A 3 25.02 -36.28 -70.93
N PHE A 4 25.84 -35.49 -70.24
CA PHE A 4 25.84 -35.40 -68.78
C PHE A 4 24.82 -34.39 -68.28
N HIS A 5 23.83 -34.86 -67.52
CA HIS A 5 22.89 -33.98 -66.83
C HIS A 5 23.40 -33.77 -65.39
N SER A 6 23.81 -32.54 -65.13
CA SER A 6 24.18 -32.10 -63.76
C SER A 6 22.93 -31.62 -63.06
N LEU A 7 22.49 -32.33 -62.03
CA LEU A 7 21.47 -31.86 -61.06
C LEU A 7 22.14 -30.96 -60.03
N ILE A 8 21.80 -29.68 -60.02
CA ILE A 8 22.14 -28.74 -58.95
C ILE A 8 21.01 -28.80 -57.94
N ALA A 9 21.27 -29.39 -56.76
CA ALA A 9 20.35 -29.35 -55.63
C ALA A 9 20.56 -28.01 -54.88
N ALA A 10 19.54 -27.11 -55.00
CA ALA A 10 19.53 -25.87 -54.24
C ALA A 10 19.02 -26.17 -52.83
N ALA A 11 19.91 -26.12 -51.84
CA ALA A 11 19.57 -26.16 -50.43
C ALA A 11 19.00 -24.77 -50.02
N ALA A 12 17.70 -24.69 -49.82
CA ALA A 12 17.05 -23.51 -49.24
C ALA A 12 17.34 -23.49 -47.71
N VAL A 13 18.27 -22.67 -47.28
CA VAL A 13 18.47 -22.35 -45.86
C VAL A 13 17.41 -21.39 -45.46
N SER A 14 16.35 -21.87 -44.76
CA SER A 14 15.33 -21.04 -44.14
C SER A 14 15.97 -20.33 -42.92
N PHE A 15 16.39 -19.08 -43.10
CA PHE A 15 16.72 -18.18 -42.02
C PHE A 15 15.40 -17.81 -41.33
N ALA A 16 15.10 -18.44 -40.19
CA ALA A 16 14.09 -17.96 -39.29
C ALA A 16 14.56 -16.59 -38.75
N LEU A 17 13.98 -15.52 -39.25
CA LEU A 17 14.08 -14.20 -38.64
C LEU A 17 13.46 -14.30 -37.25
N VAL A 18 14.29 -14.54 -36.23
CA VAL A 18 13.93 -14.24 -34.86
C VAL A 18 13.84 -12.70 -34.81
N THR A 19 12.63 -12.18 -35.06
CA THR A 19 12.30 -10.80 -34.70
C THR A 19 12.47 -10.76 -33.18
N GLY A 20 13.56 -10.19 -32.71
CA GLY A 20 13.72 -9.87 -31.29
C GLY A 20 12.56 -8.96 -30.91
N ALA A 21 11.50 -9.51 -30.31
CA ALA A 21 10.53 -8.71 -29.62
C ALA A 21 11.31 -7.91 -28.58
N GLY A 22 11.28 -6.59 -28.67
CA GLY A 22 11.86 -5.74 -27.63
C GLY A 22 11.25 -6.17 -26.28
N ALA A 23 12.04 -6.07 -25.21
CA ALA A 23 11.54 -6.41 -23.89
C ALA A 23 10.27 -5.58 -23.58
N GLU A 24 9.21 -6.25 -23.15
CA GLU A 24 8.01 -5.56 -22.69
C GLU A 24 8.31 -4.89 -21.33
N VAL A 25 7.98 -3.61 -21.21
CA VAL A 25 8.29 -2.82 -20.01
C VAL A 25 7.05 -2.70 -19.14
N ILE A 26 7.12 -3.26 -17.94
CA ILE A 26 6.09 -3.13 -16.90
C ILE A 26 6.42 -1.89 -16.09
N LYS A 27 5.52 -0.89 -16.09
CA LYS A 27 5.67 0.33 -15.31
C LYS A 27 5.06 0.16 -13.93
N VAL A 28 5.90 0.27 -12.89
CA VAL A 28 5.49 0.25 -11.49
C VAL A 28 5.71 1.62 -10.89
N ALA A 29 4.75 2.17 -10.16
CA ALA A 29 4.90 3.47 -9.52
C ALA A 29 4.38 3.46 -8.07
N HIS A 30 4.98 4.31 -7.22
CA HIS A 30 4.52 4.51 -5.84
C HIS A 30 4.91 5.89 -5.31
N ALA A 31 4.23 6.36 -4.26
CA ALA A 31 4.41 7.70 -3.70
C ALA A 31 5.57 7.81 -2.71
N ASP A 32 5.99 6.71 -2.08
CA ASP A 32 7.02 6.70 -1.03
C ASP A 32 8.43 6.86 -1.60
N ASN A 33 9.37 7.26 -0.76
CA ASN A 33 10.76 7.41 -1.16
C ASN A 33 11.48 6.05 -1.37
N GLN A 34 12.73 6.09 -1.82
CA GLN A 34 13.50 4.89 -2.16
C GLN A 34 13.99 4.09 -0.93
N ALA A 35 13.95 4.65 0.28
CA ALA A 35 14.31 3.94 1.50
C ALA A 35 13.17 3.03 2.00
N HIS A 36 11.94 3.27 1.54
CA HIS A 36 10.76 2.53 1.98
C HIS A 36 10.82 1.04 1.59
N PRO A 37 10.39 0.10 2.47
CA PRO A 37 10.32 -1.34 2.18
C PRO A 37 9.62 -1.68 0.87
N LYS A 38 8.51 -1.00 0.56
CA LYS A 38 7.78 -1.13 -0.70
C LYS A 38 8.68 -0.93 -1.93
N HIS A 39 9.56 0.08 -1.92
CA HIS A 39 10.48 0.32 -3.04
C HIS A 39 11.43 -0.85 -3.22
N GLN A 40 12.04 -1.34 -2.14
CA GLN A 40 12.96 -2.47 -2.18
C GLN A 40 12.26 -3.76 -2.65
N ALA A 41 11.01 -3.95 -2.22
CA ALA A 41 10.19 -5.09 -2.67
C ALA A 41 9.85 -5.00 -4.17
N PHE A 42 9.57 -3.81 -4.70
CA PHE A 42 9.38 -3.62 -6.14
C PHE A 42 10.69 -3.82 -6.94
N LEU A 43 11.84 -3.44 -6.40
CA LEU A 43 13.12 -3.76 -7.03
C LEU A 43 13.36 -5.28 -7.06
N ARG A 44 13.04 -5.98 -5.95
CA ARG A 44 13.11 -7.44 -5.92
C ARG A 44 12.15 -8.09 -6.92
N PHE A 45 10.93 -7.60 -7.01
CA PHE A 45 9.96 -8.01 -8.03
C PHE A 45 10.53 -7.83 -9.44
N ALA A 46 11.17 -6.69 -9.73
CA ALA A 46 11.76 -6.41 -11.03
C ALA A 46 12.88 -7.40 -11.40
N GLU A 47 13.76 -7.73 -10.44
CA GLU A 47 14.80 -8.75 -10.62
C GLU A 47 14.21 -10.12 -10.96
N LEU A 48 13.19 -10.54 -10.21
CA LEU A 48 12.52 -11.84 -10.39
C LEU A 48 11.80 -11.95 -11.74
N VAL A 49 11.04 -10.92 -12.11
CA VAL A 49 10.35 -10.87 -13.42
C VAL A 49 11.36 -10.98 -14.55
N LYS A 50 12.43 -10.20 -14.51
CA LYS A 50 13.48 -10.23 -15.54
C LYS A 50 14.15 -11.60 -15.62
N ALA A 51 14.52 -12.18 -14.48
CA ALA A 51 15.20 -13.48 -14.42
C ALA A 51 14.30 -14.62 -14.94
N ASN A 52 13.04 -14.66 -14.48
CA ASN A 52 12.11 -15.75 -14.80
C ASN A 52 11.53 -15.65 -16.22
N SER A 53 11.66 -14.49 -16.88
CA SER A 53 11.23 -14.28 -18.27
C SER A 53 12.38 -14.34 -19.28
N ASP A 54 13.60 -14.69 -18.86
CA ASP A 54 14.80 -14.59 -19.71
C ASP A 54 15.00 -13.19 -20.33
N GLY A 55 14.59 -12.14 -19.58
CA GLY A 55 14.67 -10.75 -20.01
C GLY A 55 13.62 -10.29 -21.03
N ARG A 56 12.61 -11.11 -21.32
CA ARG A 56 11.47 -10.71 -22.19
C ARG A 56 10.58 -9.66 -21.53
N LEU A 57 10.43 -9.74 -20.21
CA LEU A 57 9.74 -8.75 -19.38
C LEU A 57 10.78 -8.00 -18.56
N THR A 58 10.63 -6.69 -18.48
CA THR A 58 11.42 -5.83 -17.61
C THR A 58 10.50 -4.92 -16.81
N VAL A 59 10.92 -4.49 -15.62
CA VAL A 59 10.14 -3.63 -14.76
C VAL A 59 10.90 -2.33 -14.54
N GLU A 60 10.22 -1.21 -14.75
CA GLU A 60 10.70 0.13 -14.39
C GLU A 60 9.93 0.63 -13.18
N VAL A 61 10.65 0.96 -12.09
CA VAL A 61 10.06 1.44 -10.84
C VAL A 61 10.22 2.95 -10.72
N TYR A 62 9.10 3.65 -10.57
CA TYR A 62 9.00 5.11 -10.43
C TYR A 62 8.60 5.48 -8.98
N PRO A 63 9.57 5.78 -8.10
CA PRO A 63 9.31 6.14 -6.69
C PRO A 63 8.94 7.61 -6.51
N SER A 64 8.65 7.98 -5.24
CA SER A 64 8.54 9.37 -4.77
C SER A 64 7.51 10.20 -5.55
N GLY A 65 6.41 9.60 -5.95
CA GLY A 65 5.34 10.29 -6.65
C GLY A 65 5.69 10.81 -8.06
N GLN A 66 6.73 10.25 -8.70
CA GLN A 66 7.16 10.70 -10.05
C GLN A 66 6.05 10.61 -11.10
N LEU A 67 5.13 9.67 -10.96
CA LEU A 67 3.99 9.48 -11.87
C LEU A 67 2.64 9.84 -11.22
N GLY A 68 2.65 10.51 -10.08
CA GLY A 68 1.47 10.92 -9.32
C GLY A 68 1.49 10.39 -7.89
N ASP A 69 0.61 10.92 -7.05
CA ASP A 69 0.40 10.44 -5.68
C ASP A 69 -0.58 9.24 -5.68
N GLU A 70 -0.82 8.61 -4.53
CA GLU A 70 -1.53 7.32 -4.42
C GLU A 70 -2.87 7.30 -5.16
N ARG A 71 -3.71 8.32 -5.00
CA ARG A 71 -5.00 8.42 -5.70
C ARG A 71 -4.84 8.47 -7.21
N GLU A 72 -3.93 9.34 -7.68
CA GLU A 72 -3.64 9.53 -9.10
C GLU A 72 -3.04 8.25 -9.73
N LEU A 73 -2.28 7.48 -8.94
CA LEU A 73 -1.73 6.20 -9.38
C LEU A 73 -2.83 5.15 -9.59
N VAL A 74 -3.83 5.06 -8.70
CA VAL A 74 -5.00 4.18 -8.93
C VAL A 74 -5.75 4.59 -10.19
N GLU A 75 -6.00 5.88 -10.39
CA GLU A 75 -6.64 6.41 -11.62
C GLU A 75 -5.78 6.13 -12.88
N SER A 76 -4.45 6.15 -12.73
CA SER A 76 -3.51 5.82 -13.82
C SER A 76 -3.52 4.33 -14.20
N LEU A 77 -3.79 3.42 -13.26
CA LEU A 77 -4.02 2.01 -13.57
C LEU A 77 -5.27 1.81 -14.41
N GLN A 78 -6.37 2.49 -14.06
CA GLN A 78 -7.65 2.40 -14.77
C GLN A 78 -7.54 2.85 -16.24
N THR A 79 -6.56 3.71 -16.55
CA THR A 79 -6.29 4.18 -17.92
C THR A 79 -5.14 3.43 -18.59
N GLY A 80 -4.48 2.49 -17.91
CA GLY A 80 -3.32 1.75 -18.42
C GLY A 80 -2.03 2.58 -18.54
N ALA A 81 -1.98 3.79 -18.01
CA ALA A 81 -0.77 4.63 -18.04
C ALA A 81 0.35 4.09 -17.13
N VAL A 82 -0.04 3.49 -16.01
CA VAL A 82 0.79 2.71 -15.08
C VAL A 82 0.26 1.27 -15.08
N HIS A 83 1.13 0.27 -14.92
CA HIS A 83 0.74 -1.14 -14.94
C HIS A 83 0.50 -1.70 -13.54
N ILE A 84 1.31 -1.33 -12.54
CA ILE A 84 1.20 -1.80 -11.16
C ILE A 84 1.49 -0.65 -10.19
N THR A 85 0.72 -0.58 -9.12
CA THR A 85 1.01 0.29 -7.96
C THR A 85 0.71 -0.43 -6.64
N SER A 86 1.19 0.13 -5.54
CA SER A 86 0.76 -0.23 -4.20
C SER A 86 0.43 1.06 -3.44
N VAL A 87 -0.76 1.12 -2.88
CA VAL A 87 -1.29 2.28 -2.17
C VAL A 87 -1.79 1.90 -0.78
N SER A 88 -1.88 2.86 0.13
CA SER A 88 -2.47 2.65 1.45
C SER A 88 -3.94 2.18 1.35
N ASN A 89 -4.34 1.28 2.25
CA ASN A 89 -5.71 0.77 2.30
C ASN A 89 -6.76 1.89 2.35
N GLY A 90 -6.51 2.93 3.14
CA GLY A 90 -7.42 4.06 3.25
C GLY A 90 -7.69 4.77 1.92
N VAL A 91 -6.70 4.82 1.02
CA VAL A 91 -6.90 5.35 -0.34
C VAL A 91 -7.67 4.34 -1.18
N MET A 92 -7.30 3.05 -1.14
CA MET A 92 -7.99 2.00 -1.89
C MET A 92 -9.47 1.87 -1.50
N SER A 93 -9.81 2.05 -0.23
CA SER A 93 -11.20 1.98 0.26
C SER A 93 -12.14 3.05 -0.33
N ALA A 94 -11.57 4.11 -0.92
CA ALA A 94 -12.34 5.10 -1.67
C ALA A 94 -12.70 4.64 -3.09
N PHE A 95 -12.01 3.64 -3.64
CA PHE A 95 -12.25 3.05 -4.95
C PHE A 95 -13.03 1.73 -4.86
N SER A 96 -12.64 0.85 -3.93
CA SER A 96 -13.26 -0.46 -3.70
C SER A 96 -13.81 -0.55 -2.28
N PRO A 97 -15.14 -0.66 -2.12
CA PRO A 97 -15.77 -0.72 -0.80
C PRO A 97 -15.35 -1.90 0.07
N GLN A 98 -14.89 -3.02 -0.50
CA GLN A 98 -14.45 -4.17 0.27
C GLN A 98 -13.28 -3.81 1.21
N PHE A 99 -12.38 -2.92 0.78
CA PHE A 99 -11.26 -2.47 1.58
C PHE A 99 -11.65 -1.60 2.78
N MET A 100 -12.89 -1.08 2.83
CA MET A 100 -13.41 -0.36 4.00
C MET A 100 -13.39 -1.21 5.27
N LEU A 101 -13.45 -2.54 5.15
CA LEU A 101 -13.40 -3.47 6.28
C LEU A 101 -12.07 -3.38 7.04
N LEU A 102 -10.95 -3.12 6.36
CA LEU A 102 -9.64 -2.95 6.97
C LEU A 102 -9.47 -1.59 7.67
N ASP A 103 -10.30 -0.60 7.32
CA ASP A 103 -10.27 0.75 7.92
C ASP A 103 -11.07 0.88 9.23
N ILE A 104 -11.64 -0.21 9.77
CA ILE A 104 -12.29 -0.17 11.08
C ILE A 104 -11.22 0.12 12.14
N PRO A 105 -11.27 1.26 12.87
CA PRO A 105 -10.20 1.64 13.79
C PRO A 105 -10.08 0.66 14.95
N PHE A 106 -8.84 0.44 15.44
CA PHE A 106 -8.55 -0.41 16.61
C PHE A 106 -9.07 -1.85 16.50
N SER A 107 -9.09 -2.40 15.27
CA SER A 107 -9.63 -3.74 15.00
C SER A 107 -8.67 -4.85 15.37
N PHE A 108 -7.38 -4.66 15.13
CA PHE A 108 -6.37 -5.71 15.31
C PHE A 108 -5.56 -5.48 16.59
N ALA A 109 -5.28 -6.57 17.30
CA ALA A 109 -4.50 -6.55 18.55
C ALA A 109 -2.98 -6.55 18.28
N ASN A 110 -2.54 -7.14 17.18
CA ASN A 110 -1.13 -7.25 16.80
C ASN A 110 -1.00 -7.53 15.29
N ALA A 111 0.23 -7.48 14.79
CA ALA A 111 0.53 -7.68 13.37
C ALA A 111 0.19 -9.09 12.87
N ASP A 112 0.40 -10.13 13.68
CA ASP A 112 0.13 -11.52 13.28
C ASP A 112 -1.36 -11.74 13.03
N GLN A 113 -2.21 -11.17 13.91
CA GLN A 113 -3.67 -11.21 13.72
C GLN A 113 -4.08 -10.46 12.45
N ALA A 114 -3.52 -9.27 12.21
CA ALA A 114 -3.81 -8.49 11.01
C ALA A 114 -3.39 -9.24 9.74
N ARG A 115 -2.17 -9.76 9.69
CA ARG A 115 -1.66 -10.57 8.56
C ARG A 115 -2.54 -11.79 8.30
N GLY A 116 -2.85 -12.58 9.34
CA GLY A 116 -3.70 -13.78 9.21
C GLY A 116 -5.09 -13.46 8.68
N MET A 117 -5.69 -12.36 9.13
CA MET A 117 -6.99 -11.89 8.66
C MET A 117 -6.95 -11.42 7.22
N ILE A 118 -5.94 -10.62 6.84
CA ILE A 118 -5.72 -10.12 5.49
C ILE A 118 -5.50 -11.30 4.52
N ASP A 119 -4.61 -12.23 4.85
CA ASP A 119 -4.28 -13.38 4.00
C ASP A 119 -5.49 -14.28 3.76
N SER A 120 -6.28 -14.54 4.80
CA SER A 120 -7.49 -15.37 4.68
C SER A 120 -8.64 -14.65 3.95
N SER A 121 -8.61 -13.33 3.87
CA SER A 121 -9.69 -12.51 3.28
C SER A 121 -9.35 -11.93 1.91
N GLN A 122 -8.18 -12.24 1.33
CA GLN A 122 -7.72 -11.63 0.08
C GLN A 122 -8.73 -11.78 -1.07
N ALA A 123 -9.36 -12.95 -1.20
CA ALA A 123 -10.38 -13.17 -2.23
C ALA A 123 -11.63 -12.28 -2.04
N LEU A 124 -12.03 -12.01 -0.79
CA LEU A 124 -13.12 -11.09 -0.48
C LEU A 124 -12.72 -9.65 -0.81
N LEU A 125 -11.51 -9.24 -0.42
CA LEU A 125 -11.01 -7.87 -0.61
C LEU A 125 -10.83 -7.53 -2.10
N PHE A 126 -10.52 -8.52 -2.93
CA PHE A 126 -10.33 -8.32 -4.38
C PHE A 126 -11.60 -8.53 -5.22
N ALA A 127 -12.72 -8.91 -4.60
CA ALA A 127 -13.90 -9.39 -5.32
C ALA A 127 -14.53 -8.40 -6.31
N ASP A 128 -14.39 -7.10 -6.09
CA ASP A 128 -14.97 -6.03 -6.93
C ASP A 128 -13.96 -5.28 -7.80
N LEU A 129 -12.64 -5.57 -7.66
CA LEU A 129 -11.59 -4.80 -8.35
C LEU A 129 -11.72 -4.81 -9.87
N GLU A 130 -12.04 -5.95 -10.48
CA GLU A 130 -12.18 -6.04 -11.94
C GLU A 130 -13.34 -5.16 -12.45
N SER A 131 -14.36 -4.93 -11.64
CA SER A 131 -15.49 -4.06 -12.01
C SER A 131 -15.13 -2.57 -12.09
N ILE A 132 -13.94 -2.22 -11.59
CA ILE A 132 -13.37 -0.88 -11.61
C ILE A 132 -12.03 -0.82 -12.34
N ASP A 133 -11.82 -1.72 -13.30
CA ASP A 133 -10.64 -1.80 -14.17
C ASP A 133 -9.31 -2.06 -13.42
N LEU A 134 -9.36 -2.70 -12.24
CA LEU A 134 -8.20 -3.09 -11.45
C LEU A 134 -8.11 -4.61 -11.31
N HIS A 135 -6.89 -5.13 -11.11
CA HIS A 135 -6.62 -6.52 -10.78
C HIS A 135 -5.76 -6.60 -9.52
N GLY A 136 -6.17 -7.43 -8.54
CA GLY A 136 -5.46 -7.60 -7.28
C GLY A 136 -4.30 -8.59 -7.41
N LEU A 137 -3.08 -8.17 -7.08
CA LEU A 137 -1.89 -9.03 -7.12
C LEU A 137 -1.46 -9.55 -5.76
N ALA A 138 -1.46 -8.69 -4.74
CA ALA A 138 -1.04 -8.99 -3.38
C ALA A 138 -1.60 -7.96 -2.41
N ILE A 139 -1.49 -8.22 -1.10
CA ILE A 139 -1.63 -7.20 -0.07
C ILE A 139 -0.35 -7.19 0.74
N TRP A 140 0.43 -6.12 0.60
CA TRP A 140 1.61 -5.79 1.39
C TRP A 140 1.19 -5.09 2.67
N GLU A 141 2.15 -4.66 3.48
CA GLU A 141 1.85 -4.03 4.75
C GLU A 141 2.73 -2.80 5.00
N GLN A 142 2.26 -1.92 5.85
CA GLN A 142 3.05 -0.82 6.43
C GLN A 142 3.13 -0.94 7.96
N GLY A 143 2.21 -1.69 8.55
CA GLY A 143 2.13 -1.91 9.98
C GLY A 143 1.19 -0.93 10.69
N PHE A 144 1.26 -0.91 12.03
CA PHE A 144 0.40 -0.05 12.83
C PHE A 144 0.77 1.42 12.71
N ARG A 145 -0.24 2.25 12.47
CA ARG A 145 -0.14 3.69 12.36
C ARG A 145 -0.18 4.32 13.76
N GLN A 146 0.68 5.31 13.96
CA GLN A 146 0.88 6.08 15.17
C GLN A 146 0.66 7.56 14.86
N VAL A 147 0.32 8.37 15.85
CA VAL A 147 0.14 9.82 15.63
C VAL A 147 1.45 10.54 15.91
N SER A 148 1.97 11.30 14.97
CA SER A 148 3.06 12.24 15.22
C SER A 148 2.54 13.68 15.29
N SER A 149 3.20 14.51 16.10
CA SER A 149 2.83 15.90 16.30
C SER A 149 4.03 16.79 16.66
N ALA A 150 3.88 18.09 16.35
CA ALA A 150 4.95 19.07 16.63
C ALA A 150 4.98 19.49 18.11
N ALA A 151 3.82 19.73 18.74
CA ALA A 151 3.74 20.45 20.01
C ALA A 151 3.63 19.56 21.24
N LYS A 152 2.85 18.48 21.19
CA LYS A 152 2.64 17.55 22.31
C LYS A 152 2.13 16.20 21.83
N GLY A 153 2.47 15.13 22.58
CA GLY A 153 1.89 13.81 22.34
C GLY A 153 0.46 13.65 22.85
N ILE A 154 -0.16 12.54 22.50
CA ILE A 154 -1.49 12.14 22.94
C ILE A 154 -1.34 11.24 24.17
N ALA A 155 -1.39 11.83 25.36
CA ALA A 155 -1.40 11.11 26.63
C ALA A 155 -2.82 10.76 27.09
N THR A 156 -3.82 11.53 26.66
CA THR A 156 -5.24 11.33 26.94
C THR A 156 -6.07 11.47 25.67
N ALA A 157 -7.28 10.90 25.64
CA ALA A 157 -8.21 11.06 24.52
C ALA A 157 -8.55 12.54 24.24
N ASP A 158 -8.51 13.39 25.27
CA ASP A 158 -8.78 14.82 25.12
C ASP A 158 -7.65 15.56 24.36
N ASP A 159 -6.44 15.03 24.30
CA ASP A 159 -5.32 15.65 23.57
C ASP A 159 -5.52 15.67 22.06
N VAL A 160 -6.42 14.83 21.55
CA VAL A 160 -6.80 14.81 20.12
C VAL A 160 -7.70 15.99 19.75
N LYS A 161 -8.44 16.56 20.74
CA LYS A 161 -9.45 17.57 20.47
C LYS A 161 -8.88 18.85 19.84
N GLY A 162 -9.45 19.21 18.70
CA GLY A 162 -9.06 20.40 17.95
C GLY A 162 -7.75 20.29 17.16
N MET A 163 -7.04 19.16 17.25
CA MET A 163 -5.80 18.94 16.50
C MET A 163 -6.06 18.98 15.01
N LYS A 164 -5.34 19.82 14.27
CA LYS A 164 -5.35 19.84 12.81
C LYS A 164 -4.52 18.65 12.31
N LEU A 165 -5.16 17.51 12.20
CA LEU A 165 -4.51 16.25 11.85
C LEU A 165 -4.64 15.99 10.35
N ARG A 166 -3.52 15.81 9.66
CA ARG A 166 -3.57 15.29 8.29
C ARG A 166 -4.01 13.85 8.30
N THR A 167 -4.93 13.52 7.43
CA THR A 167 -5.26 12.14 7.05
C THR A 167 -4.94 11.90 5.59
N MET A 168 -4.88 10.65 5.18
CA MET A 168 -4.99 10.29 3.77
C MET A 168 -6.32 10.78 3.20
N GLU A 169 -6.47 10.77 1.87
CA GLU A 169 -7.74 11.03 1.18
C GLU A 169 -8.69 9.84 1.35
N ALA A 170 -8.90 9.47 2.61
CA ALA A 170 -9.65 8.32 3.10
C ALA A 170 -10.87 8.77 3.90
N PRO A 171 -12.08 8.68 3.37
CA PRO A 171 -13.29 9.19 4.04
C PRO A 171 -13.53 8.58 5.43
N LEU A 172 -13.21 7.30 5.64
CA LEU A 172 -13.38 6.64 6.94
C LEU A 172 -12.38 7.15 7.98
N HIS A 173 -11.14 7.44 7.59
CA HIS A 173 -10.14 8.05 8.47
C HIS A 173 -10.59 9.46 8.90
N VAL A 174 -11.09 10.26 7.96
CA VAL A 174 -11.67 11.59 8.27
C VAL A 174 -12.82 11.47 9.27
N GLU A 175 -13.70 10.49 9.09
CA GLU A 175 -14.83 10.25 9.99
C GLU A 175 -14.37 9.80 11.38
N ALA A 176 -13.44 8.86 11.46
CA ALA A 176 -12.87 8.38 12.72
C ALA A 176 -12.21 9.50 13.53
N TRP A 177 -11.33 10.28 12.91
CA TRP A 177 -10.62 11.36 13.59
C TRP A 177 -11.55 12.52 14.00
N ARG A 178 -12.57 12.82 13.18
CA ARG A 178 -13.61 13.79 13.55
C ARG A 178 -14.43 13.31 14.75
N ALA A 179 -14.77 12.03 14.80
CA ALA A 179 -15.49 11.46 15.93
C ALA A 179 -14.68 11.47 17.24
N MET A 180 -13.36 11.34 17.14
CA MET A 180 -12.45 11.51 18.27
C MET A 180 -12.22 12.97 18.67
N GLY A 181 -12.72 13.94 17.89
CA GLY A 181 -12.66 15.37 18.18
C GLY A 181 -11.54 16.15 17.49
N ALA A 182 -10.77 15.53 16.62
CA ALA A 182 -9.77 16.21 15.79
C ALA A 182 -10.43 17.05 14.68
N ASN A 183 -9.63 17.90 14.06
CA ASN A 183 -9.94 18.60 12.82
C ASN A 183 -9.17 17.93 11.66
N PRO A 184 -9.66 16.82 11.09
CA PRO A 184 -8.94 16.08 10.06
C PRO A 184 -8.93 16.86 8.76
N THR A 185 -7.74 16.90 8.13
CA THR A 185 -7.50 17.55 6.84
C THR A 185 -6.96 16.49 5.87
N PRO A 186 -7.79 15.96 4.95
CA PRO A 186 -7.32 15.03 3.93
C PRO A 186 -6.39 15.74 2.96
N MET A 187 -5.23 15.12 2.69
CA MET A 187 -4.27 15.65 1.72
C MET A 187 -3.35 14.53 1.22
N SER A 188 -2.90 14.68 -0.03
CA SER A 188 -1.96 13.76 -0.67
C SER A 188 -0.60 13.74 0.05
N TRP A 189 0.16 12.64 -0.10
CA TRP A 189 1.39 12.41 0.64
C TRP A 189 2.46 13.46 0.36
N GLY A 190 2.65 13.82 -0.89
CA GLY A 190 3.67 14.80 -1.30
C GLY A 190 3.52 16.20 -0.67
N GLN A 191 2.35 16.53 -0.09
CA GLN A 191 2.09 17.81 0.55
C GLN A 191 2.36 17.81 2.07
N VAL A 192 2.55 16.62 2.69
CA VAL A 192 2.54 16.47 4.15
C VAL A 192 3.69 17.20 4.82
N TYR A 193 4.94 16.95 4.40
CA TYR A 193 6.11 17.57 5.04
C TYR A 193 6.04 19.09 5.06
N SER A 194 5.74 19.70 3.91
CA SER A 194 5.64 21.17 3.80
C SER A 194 4.49 21.77 4.62
N SER A 195 3.37 21.05 4.72
CA SER A 195 2.22 21.46 5.52
C SER A 195 2.49 21.36 7.03
N LEU A 196 3.26 20.36 7.48
CA LEU A 196 3.76 20.25 8.86
C LEU A 196 4.76 21.37 9.16
N GLN A 197 5.72 21.61 8.26
CA GLN A 197 6.74 22.62 8.42
C GLN A 197 6.15 24.03 8.53
N THR A 198 5.11 24.32 7.78
CA THR A 198 4.42 25.63 7.79
C THR A 198 3.32 25.75 8.84
N GLY A 199 2.99 24.68 9.58
CA GLY A 199 1.95 24.68 10.62
C GLY A 199 0.52 24.76 10.07
N ILE A 200 0.32 24.45 8.80
CA ILE A 200 -1.04 24.25 8.21
C ILE A 200 -1.74 23.11 8.93
N ILE A 201 -1.00 22.05 9.25
CA ILE A 201 -1.41 20.91 10.07
C ILE A 201 -0.48 20.80 11.28
N ASP A 202 -1.02 20.29 12.40
CA ASP A 202 -0.30 20.15 13.67
C ASP A 202 0.41 18.77 13.75
N GLY A 203 -0.12 17.77 13.04
CA GLY A 203 0.37 16.41 13.04
C GLY A 203 -0.18 15.58 11.88
N GLN A 204 0.31 14.36 11.81
CA GLN A 204 -0.10 13.32 10.87
C GLN A 204 -0.06 11.95 11.57
N GLU A 205 -0.47 10.89 10.89
CA GLU A 205 -0.43 9.54 11.41
C GLU A 205 0.15 8.58 10.36
N ASN A 206 1.11 7.77 10.78
CA ASN A 206 1.82 6.76 9.99
C ASN A 206 2.59 5.81 10.92
N PRO A 207 3.09 4.67 10.42
CA PRO A 207 4.00 3.83 11.17
C PRO A 207 5.28 4.58 11.58
N LEU A 208 5.91 4.12 12.69
CA LEU A 208 7.09 4.77 13.27
C LEU A 208 8.21 4.98 12.25
N TYR A 209 8.54 3.95 11.46
CA TYR A 209 9.66 4.02 10.52
C TYR A 209 9.43 5.02 9.37
N VAL A 210 8.16 5.28 9.02
CA VAL A 210 7.83 6.32 8.03
C VAL A 210 8.22 7.71 8.56
N VAL A 211 8.07 7.96 9.87
CA VAL A 211 8.49 9.23 10.48
C VAL A 211 9.99 9.43 10.33
N THR A 212 10.79 8.36 10.41
CA THR A 212 12.24 8.39 10.21
C THR A 212 12.60 8.55 8.74
N GLN A 213 12.08 7.66 7.88
CA GLN A 213 12.47 7.57 6.46
C GLN A 213 12.07 8.81 5.66
N GLU A 214 10.96 9.45 6.03
CA GLU A 214 10.46 10.67 5.36
C GLU A 214 10.91 11.96 6.08
N ASN A 215 11.87 11.85 7.01
CA ASN A 215 12.44 12.96 7.78
C ASN A 215 11.39 13.79 8.55
N LEU A 216 10.24 13.21 8.87
CA LEU A 216 9.18 13.92 9.60
C LEU A 216 9.62 14.29 11.01
N PHE A 217 10.60 13.59 11.59
CA PHE A 217 11.20 13.91 12.91
C PHE A 217 11.80 15.32 12.98
N GLU A 218 12.12 15.95 11.86
CA GLU A 218 12.59 17.35 11.81
C GLU A 218 11.50 18.31 12.25
N VAL A 219 10.25 18.04 11.88
CA VAL A 219 9.07 18.89 12.09
C VAL A 219 8.05 18.29 13.07
N GLN A 220 8.25 17.05 13.52
CA GLN A 220 7.39 16.33 14.47
C GLN A 220 8.24 15.83 15.64
N LYS A 221 7.97 16.33 16.86
CA LYS A 221 8.82 16.07 18.05
C LYS A 221 8.23 15.02 18.99
N HIS A 222 7.00 14.63 18.78
CA HIS A 222 6.29 13.62 19.59
C HIS A 222 5.67 12.58 18.68
N VAL A 223 5.75 11.31 19.07
CA VAL A 223 4.99 10.23 18.44
C VAL A 223 4.25 9.47 19.54
N SER A 224 2.94 9.38 19.40
CA SER A 224 2.05 8.69 20.34
C SER A 224 1.67 7.32 19.80
N LEU A 225 1.92 6.29 20.61
CA LEU A 225 1.66 4.89 20.25
C LEU A 225 0.18 4.57 20.40
N THR A 226 -0.58 4.90 19.37
CA THR A 226 -2.04 4.72 19.35
C THR A 226 -2.48 3.41 18.71
N ASN A 227 -1.68 2.83 17.82
CA ASN A 227 -2.01 1.60 17.06
C ASN A 227 -3.45 1.61 16.51
N HIS A 228 -3.90 2.76 16.03
CA HIS A 228 -5.31 2.99 15.71
C HIS A 228 -5.77 2.31 14.41
N ILE A 229 -4.86 2.04 13.47
CA ILE A 229 -5.11 1.29 12.23
C ILE A 229 -3.87 0.46 11.90
N TYR A 230 -4.08 -0.76 11.43
CA TYR A 230 -3.06 -1.55 10.73
C TYR A 230 -3.16 -1.24 9.24
N ASP A 231 -2.13 -0.62 8.69
CA ASP A 231 -2.13 -0.17 7.31
C ASP A 231 -1.71 -1.31 6.38
N ALA A 232 -2.69 -1.86 5.69
CA ALA A 232 -2.48 -2.77 4.58
C ALA A 232 -2.19 -1.98 3.31
N MET A 233 -1.40 -2.56 2.43
CA MET A 233 -0.93 -1.93 1.19
C MET A 233 -1.31 -2.79 -0.02
N PRO A 234 -2.56 -2.71 -0.51
CA PRO A 234 -2.95 -3.42 -1.72
C PRO A 234 -1.99 -3.14 -2.89
N VAL A 235 -1.47 -4.21 -3.49
CA VAL A 235 -0.74 -4.18 -4.75
C VAL A 235 -1.71 -4.54 -5.86
N VAL A 236 -1.98 -3.58 -6.71
CA VAL A 236 -2.98 -3.69 -7.76
C VAL A 236 -2.38 -3.37 -9.13
N ALA A 237 -2.93 -4.01 -10.14
CA ALA A 237 -2.56 -3.80 -11.54
C ALA A 237 -3.71 -3.21 -12.35
N SER A 238 -3.39 -2.59 -13.49
CA SER A 238 -4.35 -2.30 -14.55
C SER A 238 -4.96 -3.61 -15.03
N ASN A 239 -6.30 -3.74 -15.00
CA ASN A 239 -6.97 -4.95 -15.46
C ASN A 239 -6.84 -5.15 -16.98
N ASP A 240 -6.84 -4.07 -17.74
CA ASP A 240 -6.62 -4.12 -19.19
C ASP A 240 -5.23 -4.68 -19.52
N TRP A 241 -4.20 -4.16 -18.86
CA TRP A 241 -2.84 -4.68 -19.02
C TRP A 241 -2.74 -6.13 -18.57
N TRP A 242 -3.24 -6.48 -17.38
CA TRP A 242 -3.18 -7.84 -16.83
C TRP A 242 -3.86 -8.85 -17.76
N SER A 243 -5.05 -8.52 -18.26
CA SER A 243 -5.82 -9.37 -19.17
C SER A 243 -5.18 -9.51 -20.55
N SER A 244 -4.29 -8.59 -20.94
CA SER A 244 -3.55 -8.65 -22.21
C SER A 244 -2.33 -9.57 -22.15
N LEU A 245 -1.85 -9.93 -20.95
CA LEU A 245 -0.68 -10.77 -20.79
C LEU A 245 -0.93 -12.20 -21.28
N PRO A 246 0.02 -12.82 -22.00
CA PRO A 246 0.03 -14.26 -22.20
C PRO A 246 0.00 -14.99 -20.83
N GLU A 247 -0.71 -16.11 -20.76
CA GLU A 247 -0.86 -16.89 -19.52
C GLU A 247 0.50 -17.20 -18.83
N ALA A 248 1.52 -17.53 -19.63
CA ALA A 248 2.85 -17.80 -19.12
C ALA A 248 3.51 -16.57 -18.48
N ASP A 249 3.28 -15.37 -19.03
CA ASP A 249 3.82 -14.13 -18.52
C ASP A 249 3.06 -13.67 -17.27
N ALA A 250 1.74 -13.80 -17.25
CA ALA A 250 0.94 -13.59 -16.05
C ALA A 250 1.38 -14.50 -14.88
N ALA A 251 1.68 -15.77 -15.17
CA ALA A 251 2.20 -16.71 -14.17
C ALA A 251 3.59 -16.27 -13.62
N ILE A 252 4.48 -15.76 -14.47
CA ILE A 252 5.78 -15.20 -14.05
C ILE A 252 5.58 -14.00 -13.13
N VAL A 253 4.72 -13.06 -13.51
CA VAL A 253 4.41 -11.87 -12.72
C VAL A 253 3.81 -12.25 -11.36
N ALA A 254 2.83 -13.16 -11.33
CA ALA A 254 2.19 -13.63 -10.10
C ALA A 254 3.19 -14.32 -9.16
N ALA A 255 4.04 -15.20 -9.68
CA ALA A 255 5.07 -15.88 -8.88
C ALA A 255 6.11 -14.90 -8.32
N ALA A 256 6.56 -13.95 -9.12
CA ALA A 256 7.48 -12.90 -8.70
C ALA A 256 6.87 -12.01 -7.62
N MET A 257 5.57 -11.67 -7.74
CA MET A 257 4.86 -10.87 -6.76
C MET A 257 4.72 -11.63 -5.42
N ALA A 258 4.43 -12.91 -5.44
CA ALA A 258 4.34 -13.73 -4.23
C ALA A 258 5.68 -13.76 -3.46
N GLU A 259 6.82 -13.91 -4.17
CA GLU A 259 8.16 -13.87 -3.54
C GLU A 259 8.49 -12.45 -3.03
N ALA A 260 8.16 -11.41 -3.80
CA ALA A 260 8.34 -10.02 -3.38
C ALA A 260 7.50 -9.68 -2.14
N THR A 261 6.30 -10.25 -2.00
CA THR A 261 5.45 -10.07 -0.83
C THR A 261 6.08 -10.64 0.44
N ALA A 262 6.67 -11.85 0.36
CA ALA A 262 7.38 -12.43 1.50
C ALA A 262 8.61 -11.57 1.90
N TYR A 263 9.33 -11.04 0.92
CA TYR A 263 10.47 -10.16 1.13
C TYR A 263 10.05 -8.82 1.75
N GLU A 264 8.97 -8.22 1.26
CA GLU A 264 8.42 -6.96 1.78
C GLU A 264 8.07 -7.06 3.28
N ARG A 265 7.38 -8.11 3.68
CA ARG A 265 7.03 -8.36 5.09
C ARG A 265 8.25 -8.47 5.99
N THR A 266 9.31 -9.12 5.51
CA THR A 266 10.58 -9.19 6.26
C THR A 266 11.17 -7.80 6.44
N LEU A 267 11.19 -6.97 5.40
CA LEU A 267 11.70 -5.61 5.48
C LEU A 267 10.88 -4.74 6.44
N VAL A 268 9.55 -4.81 6.38
CA VAL A 268 8.68 -4.05 7.30
C VAL A 268 8.90 -4.47 8.75
N GLU A 269 9.03 -5.76 9.02
CA GLU A 269 9.31 -6.26 10.37
C GLU A 269 10.65 -5.72 10.92
N GLU A 270 11.71 -5.71 10.08
CA GLU A 270 12.99 -5.13 10.43
C GLU A 270 12.90 -3.63 10.71
N GLU A 271 12.20 -2.86 9.85
CA GLU A 271 12.01 -1.42 10.02
C GLU A 271 11.19 -1.09 11.27
N VAL A 272 10.08 -1.79 11.51
CA VAL A 272 9.27 -1.61 12.71
C VAL A 272 10.08 -1.92 13.98
N GLY A 273 10.91 -2.98 13.94
CA GLY A 273 11.72 -3.40 15.08
C GLY A 273 12.76 -2.37 15.56
N LYS A 274 13.31 -1.55 14.64
CA LYS A 274 14.34 -0.54 14.98
C LYS A 274 13.80 0.88 15.12
N ALA A 275 12.64 1.18 14.55
CA ALA A 275 12.13 2.55 14.37
C ALA A 275 12.01 3.34 15.69
N ARG A 276 11.59 2.69 16.78
CA ARG A 276 11.46 3.35 18.08
C ARG A 276 12.81 3.88 18.58
N ALA A 277 13.82 3.04 18.59
CA ALA A 277 15.16 3.43 19.05
C ALA A 277 15.80 4.50 18.16
N GLU A 278 15.55 4.44 16.85
CA GLU A 278 16.01 5.46 15.91
C GLU A 278 15.35 6.82 16.19
N LEU A 279 14.05 6.88 16.39
CA LEU A 279 13.32 8.12 16.69
C LEU A 279 13.75 8.72 18.03
N GLU A 280 13.89 7.90 19.07
CA GLU A 280 14.41 8.35 20.38
C GLU A 280 15.84 8.90 20.24
N GLY A 281 16.70 8.26 19.43
CA GLY A 281 18.03 8.73 19.11
C GLY A 281 18.07 10.04 18.33
N LEU A 282 17.04 10.35 17.57
CA LEU A 282 16.83 11.61 16.83
C LEU A 282 16.15 12.69 17.69
N GLY A 283 15.88 12.41 18.98
CA GLY A 283 15.30 13.36 19.93
C GLY A 283 13.78 13.50 19.81
N VAL A 284 13.10 12.52 19.25
CA VAL A 284 11.63 12.44 19.23
C VAL A 284 11.16 11.78 20.53
N GLU A 285 10.18 12.40 21.18
CA GLU A 285 9.55 11.83 22.36
C GLU A 285 8.51 10.77 21.96
N ILE A 286 8.68 9.54 22.43
CA ILE A 286 7.71 8.48 22.26
C ILE A 286 6.76 8.47 23.46
N VAL A 287 5.48 8.73 23.18
CA VAL A 287 4.41 8.81 24.18
C VAL A 287 3.60 7.52 24.17
N GLU A 288 3.62 6.81 25.28
CA GLU A 288 2.75 5.63 25.48
C GLU A 288 1.34 6.12 25.82
N THR A 289 0.41 6.00 24.88
CA THR A 289 -1.00 6.31 25.16
C THR A 289 -1.60 5.21 26.04
N PRO A 290 -2.11 5.52 27.27
CA PRO A 290 -2.63 4.51 28.17
C PRO A 290 -3.78 3.69 27.57
N ALA A 291 -3.87 2.41 27.91
CA ALA A 291 -4.89 1.50 27.37
C ALA A 291 -6.33 1.99 27.59
N GLY A 292 -6.61 2.66 28.72
CA GLY A 292 -7.93 3.26 29.02
C GLY A 292 -8.26 4.41 28.06
N GLU A 293 -7.26 5.19 27.65
CA GLU A 293 -7.42 6.28 26.69
C GLU A 293 -7.59 5.74 25.28
N ILE A 294 -6.85 4.68 24.91
CA ILE A 294 -7.07 3.95 23.66
C ILE A 294 -8.50 3.39 23.60
N ALA A 295 -8.99 2.80 24.69
CA ALA A 295 -10.38 2.32 24.76
C ALA A 295 -11.41 3.45 24.57
N THR A 296 -11.12 4.64 25.09
CA THR A 296 -11.95 5.83 24.92
C THR A 296 -11.96 6.29 23.45
N LEU A 297 -10.76 6.38 22.83
CA LEU A 297 -10.66 6.73 21.40
C LEU A 297 -11.38 5.70 20.51
N LYS A 298 -11.21 4.41 20.79
CA LYS A 298 -11.92 3.32 20.10
C LYS A 298 -13.44 3.47 20.21
N ALA A 299 -13.96 3.73 21.41
CA ALA A 299 -15.39 3.89 21.64
C ALA A 299 -15.99 5.09 20.89
N LEU A 300 -15.19 6.13 20.63
CA LEU A 300 -15.61 7.29 19.83
C LEU A 300 -15.53 6.99 18.33
N ALA A 301 -14.46 6.37 17.86
CA ALA A 301 -14.16 6.20 16.44
C ALA A 301 -14.96 5.08 15.76
N GLN A 302 -15.10 3.91 16.41
CA GLN A 302 -15.67 2.73 15.77
C GLN A 302 -17.16 2.87 15.39
N PRO A 303 -18.07 3.37 16.23
CA PRO A 303 -19.50 3.36 15.91
C PRO A 303 -19.85 4.09 14.60
N PRO A 304 -19.42 5.32 14.34
CA PRO A 304 -19.74 6.00 13.08
C PRO A 304 -19.09 5.32 11.87
N VAL A 305 -17.83 4.85 11.97
CA VAL A 305 -17.13 4.15 10.89
C VAL A 305 -17.87 2.85 10.54
N ILE A 306 -18.18 2.02 11.54
CA ILE A 306 -18.93 0.77 11.33
C ILE A 306 -20.30 1.04 10.71
N ALA A 307 -21.02 2.06 11.19
CA ALA A 307 -22.33 2.43 10.63
C ALA A 307 -22.22 2.80 9.13
N ARG A 308 -21.18 3.53 8.75
CA ARG A 308 -20.93 3.87 7.35
C ARG A 308 -20.58 2.65 6.50
N ILE A 309 -19.74 1.75 7.01
CA ILE A 309 -19.40 0.49 6.30
C ILE A 309 -20.66 -0.36 6.12
N ARG A 310 -21.50 -0.49 7.16
CA ARG A 310 -22.80 -1.20 7.07
C ARG A 310 -23.73 -0.62 6.02
N ALA A 311 -23.80 0.70 5.92
CA ALA A 311 -24.60 1.37 4.91
C ALA A 311 -24.13 1.07 3.48
N THR A 312 -22.85 0.69 3.30
CA THR A 312 -22.24 0.40 1.99
C THR A 312 -22.24 -1.09 1.66
N LEU A 313 -21.79 -1.94 2.60
CA LEU A 313 -21.58 -3.37 2.39
C LEU A 313 -22.71 -4.25 2.95
N GLY A 314 -23.61 -3.69 3.75
CA GLY A 314 -24.67 -4.41 4.45
C GLY A 314 -24.22 -5.00 5.80
N ASP A 315 -25.22 -5.34 6.64
CA ASP A 315 -24.96 -5.83 8.00
C ASP A 315 -24.26 -7.18 8.01
N GLU A 316 -24.65 -8.09 7.12
CA GLU A 316 -24.13 -9.46 7.08
C GLU A 316 -22.61 -9.50 6.85
N ALA A 317 -22.11 -8.73 5.88
CA ALA A 317 -20.68 -8.66 5.58
C ALA A 317 -19.87 -8.09 6.76
N VAL A 318 -20.39 -7.02 7.37
CA VAL A 318 -19.71 -6.39 8.52
C VAL A 318 -19.76 -7.28 9.76
N ASP A 319 -20.88 -7.95 10.05
CA ASP A 319 -20.97 -8.88 11.18
C ASP A 319 -20.06 -10.09 11.02
N ALA A 320 -19.95 -10.64 9.80
CA ALA A 320 -19.02 -11.71 9.48
C ALA A 320 -17.56 -11.28 9.71
N TRP A 321 -17.19 -10.08 9.26
CA TRP A 321 -15.87 -9.51 9.45
C TRP A 321 -15.54 -9.30 10.93
N LEU A 322 -16.41 -8.63 11.67
CA LEU A 322 -16.21 -8.36 13.10
C LEU A 322 -16.11 -9.65 13.93
N LYS A 323 -16.90 -10.67 13.56
CA LYS A 323 -16.82 -11.99 14.19
C LYS A 323 -15.48 -12.69 13.90
N ALA A 324 -14.97 -12.56 12.67
CA ALA A 324 -13.68 -13.16 12.30
C ALA A 324 -12.51 -12.50 13.03
N ILE A 325 -12.51 -11.19 13.21
CA ILE A 325 -11.48 -10.46 13.98
C ILE A 325 -11.51 -10.84 15.48
N ALA A 326 -12.67 -11.20 16.03
CA ALA A 326 -12.83 -11.50 17.46
C ALA A 326 -12.33 -12.92 17.85
N GLN A 327 -11.93 -13.74 16.88
CA GLN A 327 -11.39 -15.10 17.10
C GLN A 327 -9.87 -15.09 17.23
#